data_048930674ce2228d7f4eb507db514bc0
#
_entry.id   048930674ce2228d7f4eb507db514bc0
#
_cell.length_a   1.000
_cell.length_b   1.000
_cell.length_c   1.000
_cell.angle_alpha   90.00
_cell.angle_beta   90.00
_cell.angle_gamma   90.00
#
_symmetry.space_group_name_H-M   'P 1'
#
loop_
_entity.id
_entity.type
_entity.pdbx_description
1 polymer ?
#
loop_
_entity_poly.entity_id
_entity_poly.type
_entity_poly.pdbx_seq_one_letter_code
_entity_poly.pdbx_strand_id
1 'polypeptide(L)'
;MSLLIDLLRGSNCTLMNKMKKNLQSNILLLPALIAGFFFYLFPILIAFGKSFFLGTGTDFVGIQNYVDLFENEAFSLAVRNLFHLWAIIVPVNLVIGIFIAEVYIKLRKEKLCLFFLVPSILPAACVVTIASSILQKSPSQWGETPVAFYVFLIIVLWKTLGFSILIFIVAIKSIESEIIDAAMLDGVNPLQCFWYIKLPIIKSSLLICGILTIYNSFRCFREAYLIGGSHPNEQLYSIQHFLQNNFMNMNYARLEAASILVVIFVGAFVLSGMCLARKKRNN
;
A
#
# COMPACT_ATOMS: atom_id res chain seq x y z
N MET A 1 20.84 47.56 33.57
CA MET A 1 21.55 47.41 32.27
C MET A 1 22.23 46.05 32.14
N SER A 2 22.85 45.47 33.19
CA SER A 2 23.48 44.13 33.17
C SER A 2 22.48 43.00 32.96
N LEU A 3 21.31 43.01 33.61
CA LEU A 3 20.26 41.96 33.48
C LEU A 3 19.67 41.86 32.06
N LEU A 4 19.60 42.93 31.31
CA LEU A 4 19.10 42.94 29.93
C LEU A 4 20.12 42.35 28.96
N ILE A 5 21.42 42.51 29.22
CA ILE A 5 22.52 41.96 28.45
C ILE A 5 22.60 40.45 28.64
N ASP A 6 22.37 39.96 29.87
CA ASP A 6 22.37 38.50 30.17
C ASP A 6 21.14 37.79 29.60
N LEU A 7 19.97 38.43 29.57
CA LEU A 7 18.78 37.87 28.89
C LEU A 7 18.94 37.79 27.38
N LEU A 8 19.56 38.78 26.74
CA LEU A 8 19.84 38.77 25.30
C LEU A 8 20.95 37.74 24.94
N ARG A 9 21.92 37.55 25.84
CA ARG A 9 22.99 36.56 25.66
C ARG A 9 22.47 35.12 25.82
N GLY A 10 21.57 34.87 26.77
CA GLY A 10 20.92 33.58 26.99
C GLY A 10 19.99 33.17 25.84
N SER A 11 19.21 34.09 25.28
CA SER A 11 18.33 33.83 24.15
C SER A 11 19.11 33.53 22.85
N ASN A 12 20.23 34.22 22.62
CA ASN A 12 21.09 34.01 21.47
C ASN A 12 21.83 32.67 21.56
N CYS A 13 22.26 32.25 22.76
CA CYS A 13 22.94 30.96 22.96
C CYS A 13 21.99 29.78 22.77
N THR A 14 20.73 29.87 23.21
CA THR A 14 19.72 28.87 23.02
C THR A 14 19.29 28.76 21.54
N LEU A 15 19.15 29.85 20.84
CA LEU A 15 18.87 29.90 19.40
C LEU A 15 20.02 29.32 18.58
N MET A 16 21.27 29.69 18.87
CA MET A 16 22.45 29.10 18.21
C MET A 16 22.60 27.63 18.46
N ASN A 17 22.35 27.14 19.68
CA ASN A 17 22.37 25.68 19.98
C ASN A 17 21.25 24.94 19.26
N LYS A 18 20.05 25.51 19.15
CA LYS A 18 18.93 24.94 18.40
C LYS A 18 19.23 24.90 16.90
N MET A 19 19.85 25.95 16.35
CA MET A 19 20.29 25.98 14.95
C MET A 19 21.41 24.97 14.68
N LYS A 20 22.44 24.84 15.54
CA LYS A 20 23.49 23.82 15.45
C LYS A 20 22.94 22.41 15.50
N LYS A 21 21.99 22.13 16.42
CA LYS A 21 21.34 20.81 16.55
C LYS A 21 20.51 20.48 15.31
N ASN A 22 19.79 21.45 14.74
CA ASN A 22 19.06 21.28 13.49
C ASN A 22 20.01 21.07 12.30
N LEU A 23 21.14 21.77 12.24
CA LEU A 23 22.14 21.63 11.19
C LEU A 23 22.80 20.25 11.24
N GLN A 24 23.19 19.77 12.42
CA GLN A 24 23.74 18.42 12.61
C GLN A 24 22.71 17.33 12.26
N SER A 25 21.45 17.51 12.64
CA SER A 25 20.36 16.58 12.28
C SER A 25 20.16 16.53 10.77
N ASN A 26 20.22 17.68 10.08
CA ASN A 26 20.05 17.76 8.63
C ASN A 26 21.24 17.16 7.86
N ILE A 27 22.46 17.29 8.38
CA ILE A 27 23.67 16.68 7.78
C ILE A 27 23.59 15.14 7.87
N LEU A 28 23.07 14.59 8.96
CA LEU A 28 22.88 13.13 9.11
C LEU A 28 21.82 12.57 8.13
N LEU A 29 20.85 13.39 7.70
CA LEU A 29 19.86 12.99 6.70
C LEU A 29 20.41 13.06 5.26
N LEU A 30 21.49 13.82 5.03
CA LEU A 30 22.01 14.10 3.69
C LEU A 30 22.40 12.83 2.91
N PRO A 31 23.09 11.82 3.49
CA PRO A 31 23.41 10.58 2.78
C PRO A 31 22.16 9.82 2.34
N ALA A 32 21.11 9.78 3.19
CA ALA A 32 19.85 9.11 2.86
C ALA A 32 19.07 9.87 1.76
N LEU A 33 19.09 11.21 1.77
CA LEU A 33 18.48 12.02 0.73
C LEU A 33 19.20 11.87 -0.61
N ILE A 34 20.54 11.86 -0.60
CA ILE A 34 21.35 11.62 -1.79
C ILE A 34 21.07 10.23 -2.37
N ALA A 35 21.09 9.20 -1.54
CA ALA A 35 20.76 7.84 -1.97
C ALA A 35 19.31 7.77 -2.52
N GLY A 36 18.34 8.37 -1.84
CA GLY A 36 16.97 8.46 -2.30
C GLY A 36 16.83 9.17 -3.64
N PHE A 37 17.56 10.27 -3.84
CA PHE A 37 17.58 10.98 -5.11
C PHE A 37 18.14 10.10 -6.25
N PHE A 38 19.34 9.53 -6.07
CA PHE A 38 20.01 8.77 -7.14
C PHE A 38 19.34 7.43 -7.45
N PHE A 39 18.82 6.71 -6.44
CA PHE A 39 18.26 5.38 -6.67
C PHE A 39 16.77 5.37 -6.96
N TYR A 40 16.03 6.41 -6.61
CA TYR A 40 14.58 6.48 -6.83
C TYR A 40 14.16 7.63 -7.73
N LEU A 41 14.50 8.88 -7.37
CA LEU A 41 13.99 10.04 -8.10
C LEU A 41 14.63 10.17 -9.49
N PHE A 42 15.94 10.00 -9.59
CA PHE A 42 16.69 10.16 -10.84
C PHE A 42 16.25 9.18 -11.93
N PRO A 43 16.07 7.85 -11.69
CA PRO A 43 15.51 6.94 -12.69
C PRO A 43 14.09 7.31 -13.13
N ILE A 44 13.24 7.79 -12.20
CA ILE A 44 11.87 8.25 -12.54
C ILE A 44 11.93 9.45 -13.47
N LEU A 45 12.82 10.43 -13.21
CA LEU A 45 12.99 11.59 -14.07
C LEU A 45 13.49 11.21 -15.48
N ILE A 46 14.41 10.24 -15.57
CA ILE A 46 14.85 9.70 -16.86
C ILE A 46 13.69 9.05 -17.61
N ALA A 47 12.94 8.17 -16.95
CA ALA A 47 11.78 7.51 -17.54
C ALA A 47 10.73 8.52 -17.97
N PHE A 48 10.49 9.57 -17.16
CA PHE A 48 9.59 10.67 -17.52
C PHE A 48 10.06 11.40 -18.78
N GLY A 49 11.33 11.76 -18.86
CA GLY A 49 11.89 12.38 -20.06
C GLY A 49 11.73 11.50 -21.30
N LYS A 50 12.09 10.23 -21.18
CA LYS A 50 12.04 9.27 -22.30
C LYS A 50 10.62 8.89 -22.72
N SER A 51 9.64 8.99 -21.84
CA SER A 51 8.24 8.69 -22.18
C SER A 51 7.65 9.55 -23.30
N PHE A 52 8.32 10.67 -23.65
CA PHE A 52 7.93 11.55 -24.77
C PHE A 52 8.68 11.24 -26.08
N PHE A 53 9.54 10.22 -26.09
CA PHE A 53 10.33 9.83 -27.26
C PHE A 53 9.92 8.44 -27.73
N LEU A 54 10.18 8.15 -29.02
CA LEU A 54 9.89 6.85 -29.60
C LEU A 54 11.08 5.89 -29.40
N GLY A 55 10.81 4.64 -28.96
CA GLY A 55 11.78 3.55 -28.93
C GLY A 55 13.06 3.85 -28.14
N THR A 56 14.18 4.04 -28.86
CA THR A 56 15.49 4.30 -28.26
C THR A 56 15.70 5.74 -27.77
N GLY A 57 14.71 6.62 -27.96
CA GLY A 57 14.77 8.00 -27.46
C GLY A 57 15.38 9.01 -28.42
N THR A 58 15.38 8.76 -29.74
CA THR A 58 15.87 9.68 -30.76
C THR A 58 14.79 10.60 -31.31
N ASP A 59 13.55 10.11 -31.49
CA ASP A 59 12.48 10.84 -32.11
C ASP A 59 11.47 11.31 -31.08
N PHE A 60 11.30 12.62 -30.98
CA PHE A 60 10.34 13.23 -30.05
C PHE A 60 8.92 13.12 -30.63
N VAL A 61 8.05 12.39 -29.92
CA VAL A 61 6.63 12.15 -30.31
C VAL A 61 5.63 12.82 -29.38
N GLY A 62 6.09 13.58 -28.41
CA GLY A 62 5.21 14.26 -27.45
C GLY A 62 4.38 13.26 -26.64
N ILE A 63 3.06 13.47 -26.62
CA ILE A 63 2.12 12.66 -25.85
C ILE A 63 1.61 11.40 -26.56
N GLN A 64 2.11 11.12 -27.80
CA GLN A 64 1.61 10.01 -28.60
C GLN A 64 1.71 8.65 -27.90
N ASN A 65 2.83 8.40 -27.20
CA ASN A 65 3.02 7.16 -26.42
C ASN A 65 1.91 6.94 -25.37
N TYR A 66 1.36 8.02 -24.81
CA TYR A 66 0.26 7.94 -23.85
C TYR A 66 -1.08 7.69 -24.55
N VAL A 67 -1.31 8.28 -25.73
CA VAL A 67 -2.51 8.01 -26.54
C VAL A 67 -2.53 6.55 -26.96
N ASP A 68 -1.43 6.05 -27.54
CA ASP A 68 -1.27 4.65 -27.95
C ASP A 68 -1.41 3.67 -26.77
N LEU A 69 -1.03 4.11 -25.57
CA LEU A 69 -1.17 3.31 -24.36
C LEU A 69 -2.64 3.16 -23.95
N PHE A 70 -3.43 4.24 -24.00
CA PHE A 70 -4.85 4.18 -23.65
C PHE A 70 -5.68 3.43 -24.70
N GLU A 71 -5.25 3.38 -25.96
CA GLU A 71 -5.86 2.57 -27.03
C GLU A 71 -5.46 1.09 -26.92
N ASN A 72 -4.45 0.76 -26.12
CA ASN A 72 -3.95 -0.60 -25.99
C ASN A 72 -4.87 -1.47 -25.14
N GLU A 73 -5.43 -2.53 -25.73
CA GLU A 73 -6.36 -3.45 -25.09
C GLU A 73 -5.76 -4.14 -23.86
N ALA A 74 -4.49 -4.55 -23.92
CA ALA A 74 -3.82 -5.22 -22.80
C ALA A 74 -3.60 -4.27 -21.61
N PHE A 75 -3.32 -2.98 -21.86
CA PHE A 75 -3.25 -1.97 -20.81
C PHE A 75 -4.62 -1.71 -20.18
N SER A 76 -5.64 -1.53 -21.01
CA SER A 76 -7.03 -1.35 -20.55
C SER A 76 -7.51 -2.54 -19.71
N LEU A 77 -7.21 -3.77 -20.15
CA LEU A 77 -7.49 -5.01 -19.38
C LEU A 77 -6.79 -4.98 -18.02
N ALA A 78 -5.49 -4.65 -18.00
CA ALA A 78 -4.69 -4.61 -16.77
C ALA A 78 -5.22 -3.58 -15.75
N VAL A 79 -5.61 -2.40 -16.23
CA VAL A 79 -6.21 -1.35 -15.40
C VAL A 79 -7.57 -1.79 -14.85
N ARG A 80 -8.43 -2.37 -15.67
CA ARG A 80 -9.74 -2.89 -15.24
C ARG A 80 -9.60 -3.96 -14.17
N ASN A 81 -8.67 -4.90 -14.35
CA ASN A 81 -8.40 -5.97 -13.39
C ASN A 81 -7.86 -5.42 -12.06
N LEU A 82 -7.04 -4.38 -12.10
CA LEU A 82 -6.54 -3.71 -10.90
C LEU A 82 -7.69 -3.14 -10.06
N PHE A 83 -8.60 -2.39 -10.68
CA PHE A 83 -9.75 -1.83 -9.98
C PHE A 83 -10.70 -2.94 -9.49
N HIS A 84 -10.92 -3.99 -10.29
CA HIS A 84 -11.73 -5.14 -9.89
C HIS A 84 -11.14 -5.84 -8.66
N LEU A 85 -9.82 -6.08 -8.65
CA LEU A 85 -9.12 -6.64 -7.50
C LEU A 85 -9.32 -5.77 -6.25
N TRP A 86 -9.15 -4.45 -6.36
CA TRP A 86 -9.30 -3.54 -5.22
C TRP A 86 -10.74 -3.44 -4.73
N ALA A 87 -11.71 -3.44 -5.62
CA ALA A 87 -13.13 -3.42 -5.26
C ALA A 87 -13.53 -4.63 -4.40
N ILE A 88 -12.85 -5.77 -4.58
CA ILE A 88 -13.10 -6.97 -3.78
C ILE A 88 -12.21 -6.98 -2.53
N ILE A 89 -10.90 -6.79 -2.70
CA ILE A 89 -9.96 -7.06 -1.61
C ILE A 89 -10.03 -6.04 -0.48
N VAL A 90 -10.27 -4.75 -0.80
CA VAL A 90 -10.30 -3.70 0.22
C VAL A 90 -11.47 -3.90 1.19
N PRO A 91 -12.75 -3.97 0.75
CA PRO A 91 -13.86 -4.14 1.68
C PRO A 91 -13.78 -5.47 2.44
N VAL A 92 -13.39 -6.57 1.77
CA VAL A 92 -13.26 -7.88 2.40
C VAL A 92 -12.17 -7.86 3.48
N ASN A 93 -11.01 -7.25 3.19
CA ASN A 93 -9.91 -7.12 4.14
C ASN A 93 -10.32 -6.28 5.36
N LEU A 94 -11.02 -5.17 5.17
CA LEU A 94 -11.49 -4.31 6.26
C LEU A 94 -12.49 -5.05 7.14
N VAL A 95 -13.50 -5.69 6.55
CA VAL A 95 -14.55 -6.40 7.29
C VAL A 95 -13.96 -7.56 8.10
N ILE A 96 -13.18 -8.44 7.44
CA ILE A 96 -12.56 -9.60 8.11
C ILE A 96 -11.54 -9.13 9.15
N GLY A 97 -10.74 -8.11 8.83
CA GLY A 97 -9.71 -7.58 9.73
C GLY A 97 -10.30 -7.04 11.03
N ILE A 98 -11.38 -6.24 10.95
CA ILE A 98 -12.09 -5.73 12.13
C ILE A 98 -12.73 -6.87 12.92
N PHE A 99 -13.41 -7.79 12.22
CA PHE A 99 -14.07 -8.92 12.88
C PHE A 99 -13.07 -9.76 13.70
N ILE A 100 -11.93 -10.12 13.08
CA ILE A 100 -10.89 -10.88 13.77
C ILE A 100 -10.30 -10.07 14.93
N ALA A 101 -10.09 -8.75 14.77
CA ALA A 101 -9.57 -7.88 15.83
C ALA A 101 -10.52 -7.83 17.04
N GLU A 102 -11.82 -7.69 16.82
CA GLU A 102 -12.84 -7.71 17.90
C GLU A 102 -12.86 -9.06 18.63
N VAL A 103 -12.85 -10.18 17.88
CA VAL A 103 -12.81 -11.53 18.47
C VAL A 103 -11.52 -11.72 19.30
N TYR A 104 -10.38 -11.27 18.75
CA TYR A 104 -9.08 -11.37 19.43
C TYR A 104 -9.07 -10.60 20.77
N ILE A 105 -9.58 -9.38 20.79
CA ILE A 105 -9.64 -8.56 22.01
C ILE A 105 -10.51 -9.23 23.07
N LYS A 106 -11.64 -9.83 22.69
CA LYS A 106 -12.52 -10.57 23.61
C LYS A 106 -11.84 -11.80 24.21
N LEU A 107 -11.01 -12.49 23.43
CA LEU A 107 -10.32 -13.72 23.88
C LEU A 107 -9.12 -13.46 24.78
N ARG A 108 -8.62 -12.21 24.93
CA ARG A 108 -7.47 -11.79 25.75
C ARG A 108 -6.20 -12.60 25.54
N LYS A 109 -5.98 -13.19 24.35
CA LYS A 109 -4.82 -14.05 24.02
C LYS A 109 -3.70 -13.26 23.35
N GLU A 110 -2.95 -12.44 24.08
CA GLU A 110 -1.96 -11.49 23.53
C GLU A 110 -0.87 -12.12 22.66
N LYS A 111 -0.49 -13.37 22.90
CA LYS A 111 0.59 -14.07 22.18
C LYS A 111 0.24 -14.45 20.73
N LEU A 112 -1.03 -14.54 20.38
CA LEU A 112 -1.48 -14.91 19.02
C LEU A 112 -1.35 -13.77 17.99
N CYS A 113 -1.09 -12.54 18.41
CA CYS A 113 -1.03 -11.37 17.56
C CYS A 113 0.03 -11.49 16.46
N LEU A 114 1.21 -12.02 16.78
CA LEU A 114 2.29 -12.21 15.81
C LEU A 114 2.01 -13.29 14.78
N PHE A 115 1.15 -14.26 15.10
CA PHE A 115 0.77 -15.32 14.17
C PHE A 115 0.10 -14.77 12.90
N PHE A 116 -0.66 -13.68 13.03
CA PHE A 116 -1.30 -13.04 11.87
C PHE A 116 -0.31 -12.44 10.87
N LEU A 117 0.94 -12.16 11.28
CA LEU A 117 1.97 -11.63 10.38
C LEU A 117 2.70 -12.70 9.57
N VAL A 118 2.61 -13.97 9.96
CA VAL A 118 3.33 -15.06 9.29
C VAL A 118 3.11 -15.08 7.78
N PRO A 119 1.86 -14.94 7.25
CA PRO A 119 1.64 -14.94 5.81
C PRO A 119 2.39 -13.84 5.05
N SER A 120 2.54 -12.67 5.68
CA SER A 120 3.20 -11.51 5.06
C SER A 120 4.71 -11.72 4.87
N ILE A 121 5.31 -12.59 5.69
CA ILE A 121 6.76 -12.86 5.71
C ILE A 121 7.11 -13.99 4.74
N LEU A 122 6.15 -14.86 4.42
CA LEU A 122 6.40 -16.03 3.56
C LEU A 122 6.81 -15.60 2.14
N PRO A 123 7.88 -16.22 1.57
CA PRO A 123 8.26 -16.02 0.17
C PRO A 123 7.13 -16.44 -0.78
N ALA A 124 6.99 -15.73 -1.90
CA ALA A 124 5.96 -16.00 -2.90
C ALA A 124 5.96 -17.45 -3.38
N ALA A 125 7.15 -18.02 -3.62
CA ALA A 125 7.29 -19.42 -4.05
C ALA A 125 6.69 -20.39 -3.05
N CYS A 126 6.94 -20.22 -1.74
CA CYS A 126 6.36 -21.07 -0.70
C CYS A 126 4.83 -21.02 -0.70
N VAL A 127 4.28 -19.81 -0.83
CA VAL A 127 2.82 -19.61 -0.83
C VAL A 127 2.16 -20.29 -2.03
N VAL A 128 2.74 -20.12 -3.23
CA VAL A 128 2.24 -20.76 -4.45
C VAL A 128 2.40 -22.29 -4.39
N THR A 129 3.50 -22.78 -3.83
CA THR A 129 3.68 -24.23 -3.63
C THR A 129 2.64 -24.81 -2.67
N ILE A 130 2.34 -24.12 -1.56
CA ILE A 130 1.28 -24.53 -0.62
C ILE A 130 -0.07 -24.58 -1.34
N ALA A 131 -0.42 -23.55 -2.11
CA ALA A 131 -1.66 -23.53 -2.88
C ALA A 131 -1.73 -24.69 -3.88
N SER A 132 -0.65 -24.96 -4.60
CA SER A 132 -0.56 -26.08 -5.55
C SER A 132 -0.68 -27.42 -4.86
N SER A 133 -0.10 -27.58 -3.67
CA SER A 133 -0.23 -28.83 -2.87
C SER A 133 -1.68 -29.05 -2.41
N ILE A 134 -2.39 -27.99 -2.02
CA ILE A 134 -3.81 -28.08 -1.64
C ILE A 134 -4.67 -28.44 -2.85
N LEU A 135 -4.41 -27.85 -4.00
CA LEU A 135 -5.13 -28.13 -5.25
C LEU A 135 -4.74 -29.46 -5.88
N GLN A 136 -3.66 -30.10 -5.43
CA GLN A 136 -3.07 -31.32 -6.00
C GLN A 136 -2.77 -31.17 -7.51
N LYS A 137 -2.40 -29.96 -7.95
CA LYS A 137 -2.12 -29.61 -9.34
C LYS A 137 -0.93 -28.64 -9.39
N SER A 138 -0.12 -28.75 -10.45
CA SER A 138 0.96 -27.78 -10.69
C SER A 138 0.40 -26.41 -11.12
N PRO A 139 1.12 -25.29 -10.89
CA PRO A 139 0.71 -23.96 -11.33
C PRO A 139 0.38 -23.91 -12.83
N SER A 140 1.14 -24.63 -13.67
CA SER A 140 0.88 -24.73 -15.12
C SER A 140 -0.48 -25.34 -15.49
N GLN A 141 -1.08 -26.16 -14.61
CA GLN A 141 -2.36 -26.81 -14.86
C GLN A 141 -3.57 -25.96 -14.48
N TRP A 142 -3.42 -25.06 -13.49
CA TRP A 142 -4.54 -24.24 -13.01
C TRP A 142 -4.36 -22.73 -13.26
N GLY A 143 -3.13 -22.30 -13.59
CA GLY A 143 -2.79 -20.89 -13.77
C GLY A 143 -3.49 -20.22 -14.95
N GLU A 144 -3.84 -20.98 -15.99
CA GLU A 144 -4.60 -20.51 -17.16
C GLU A 144 -6.12 -20.57 -16.96
N THR A 145 -6.56 -21.16 -15.86
CA THR A 145 -7.99 -21.31 -15.57
C THR A 145 -8.53 -20.12 -14.75
N PRO A 146 -9.85 -19.88 -14.75
CA PRO A 146 -10.45 -18.86 -13.86
C PRO A 146 -10.17 -19.09 -12.37
N VAL A 147 -9.85 -20.33 -11.97
CA VAL A 147 -9.49 -20.65 -10.58
C VAL A 147 -8.25 -19.90 -10.12
N ALA A 148 -7.34 -19.57 -11.03
CA ALA A 148 -6.13 -18.82 -10.74
C ALA A 148 -6.41 -17.47 -10.06
N PHE A 149 -7.42 -16.74 -10.54
CA PHE A 149 -7.82 -15.46 -9.96
C PHE A 149 -8.31 -15.60 -8.51
N TYR A 150 -9.16 -16.58 -8.24
CA TYR A 150 -9.69 -16.81 -6.89
C TYR A 150 -8.61 -17.26 -5.91
N VAL A 151 -7.71 -18.14 -6.34
CA VAL A 151 -6.56 -18.54 -5.52
C VAL A 151 -5.64 -17.37 -5.26
N PHE A 152 -5.34 -16.55 -6.27
CA PHE A 152 -4.57 -15.32 -6.11
C PHE A 152 -5.25 -14.36 -5.14
N LEU A 153 -6.57 -14.15 -5.26
CA LEU A 153 -7.36 -13.31 -4.37
C LEU A 153 -7.23 -13.76 -2.90
N ILE A 154 -7.36 -15.07 -2.65
CA ILE A 154 -7.19 -15.65 -1.31
C ILE A 154 -5.76 -15.41 -0.78
N ILE A 155 -4.75 -15.61 -1.61
CA ILE A 155 -3.35 -15.38 -1.25
C ILE A 155 -3.12 -13.91 -0.86
N VAL A 156 -3.60 -12.97 -1.67
CA VAL A 156 -3.44 -11.54 -1.39
C VAL A 156 -4.18 -11.15 -0.12
N LEU A 157 -5.42 -11.62 0.08
CA LEU A 157 -6.16 -11.43 1.32
C LEU A 157 -5.39 -11.95 2.52
N TRP A 158 -4.94 -13.20 2.47
CA TRP A 158 -4.21 -13.83 3.56
C TRP A 158 -2.93 -13.07 3.94
N LYS A 159 -2.18 -12.59 2.94
CA LYS A 159 -0.95 -11.81 3.16
C LYS A 159 -1.21 -10.40 3.69
N THR A 160 -2.32 -9.78 3.34
CA THR A 160 -2.62 -8.39 3.74
C THR A 160 -3.40 -8.30 5.05
N LEU A 161 -4.19 -9.32 5.39
CA LEU A 161 -5.02 -9.36 6.60
C LEU A 161 -4.24 -9.14 7.89
N GLY A 162 -3.03 -9.72 8.00
CA GLY A 162 -2.24 -9.65 9.21
C GLY A 162 -1.96 -8.22 9.68
N PHE A 163 -1.56 -7.34 8.76
CA PHE A 163 -1.32 -5.92 9.08
C PHE A 163 -2.61 -5.21 9.47
N SER A 164 -3.70 -5.46 8.76
CA SER A 164 -4.99 -4.85 9.05
C SER A 164 -5.51 -5.24 10.42
N ILE A 165 -5.42 -6.52 10.79
CA ILE A 165 -5.80 -7.03 12.11
C ILE A 165 -5.01 -6.32 13.21
N LEU A 166 -3.69 -6.18 13.07
CA LEU A 166 -2.84 -5.50 14.06
C LEU A 166 -3.23 -4.04 14.25
N ILE A 167 -3.43 -3.32 13.14
CA ILE A 167 -3.83 -1.90 13.20
C ILE A 167 -5.19 -1.77 13.89
N PHE A 168 -6.15 -2.65 13.57
CA PHE A 168 -7.46 -2.61 14.23
C PHE A 168 -7.41 -2.99 15.70
N ILE A 169 -6.58 -3.97 16.10
CA ILE A 169 -6.37 -4.29 17.52
C ILE A 169 -5.88 -3.06 18.27
N VAL A 170 -4.86 -2.38 17.74
CA VAL A 170 -4.31 -1.16 18.38
C VAL A 170 -5.35 -0.04 18.41
N ALA A 171 -6.08 0.16 17.31
CA ALA A 171 -7.08 1.20 17.20
C ALA A 171 -8.27 0.97 18.17
N ILE A 172 -8.76 -0.26 18.29
CA ILE A 172 -9.87 -0.58 19.19
C ILE A 172 -9.40 -0.52 20.66
N LYS A 173 -8.18 -1.01 20.97
CA LYS A 173 -7.61 -0.92 22.33
C LYS A 173 -7.30 0.52 22.75
N SER A 174 -7.17 1.47 21.83
CA SER A 174 -6.95 2.88 22.16
C SER A 174 -8.23 3.63 22.54
N ILE A 175 -9.39 3.00 22.42
CA ILE A 175 -10.67 3.58 22.89
C ILE A 175 -10.70 3.46 24.41
N GLU A 176 -10.94 4.57 25.10
CA GLU A 176 -11.06 4.63 26.55
C GLU A 176 -12.18 3.71 27.04
N SER A 177 -11.90 2.87 28.03
CA SER A 177 -12.87 1.89 28.55
C SER A 177 -14.11 2.58 29.12
N GLU A 178 -13.91 3.77 29.72
CA GLU A 178 -14.98 4.58 30.31
C GLU A 178 -16.08 4.94 29.29
N ILE A 179 -15.72 5.18 28.03
CA ILE A 179 -16.68 5.48 26.95
C ILE A 179 -17.55 4.25 26.67
N ILE A 180 -16.94 3.06 26.65
CA ILE A 180 -17.63 1.81 26.38
C ILE A 180 -18.53 1.43 27.58
N ASP A 181 -18.00 1.60 28.80
CA ASP A 181 -18.71 1.28 30.04
C ASP A 181 -19.93 2.21 30.25
N ALA A 182 -19.78 3.51 29.98
CA ALA A 182 -20.87 4.46 30.01
C ALA A 182 -21.98 4.09 29.01
N ALA A 183 -21.62 3.73 27.79
CA ALA A 183 -22.59 3.30 26.78
C ALA A 183 -23.33 2.01 27.17
N MET A 184 -22.66 1.09 27.86
CA MET A 184 -23.30 -0.13 28.36
C MET A 184 -24.27 0.18 29.53
N LEU A 185 -23.95 1.15 30.40
CA LEU A 185 -24.86 1.63 31.44
C LEU A 185 -26.11 2.30 30.85
N ASP A 186 -25.98 2.97 29.72
CA ASP A 186 -27.10 3.55 28.96
C ASP A 186 -27.95 2.49 28.21
N GLY A 187 -27.62 1.20 28.34
CA GLY A 187 -28.40 0.10 27.73
C GLY A 187 -28.06 -0.17 26.25
N VAL A 188 -26.95 0.37 25.74
CA VAL A 188 -26.51 0.16 24.35
C VAL A 188 -26.04 -1.28 24.18
N ASN A 189 -26.60 -2.01 23.20
CA ASN A 189 -26.16 -3.38 22.94
C ASN A 189 -24.78 -3.42 22.23
N PRO A 190 -24.05 -4.55 22.26
CA PRO A 190 -22.69 -4.64 21.68
C PRO A 190 -22.62 -4.29 20.19
N LEU A 191 -23.66 -4.57 19.41
CA LEU A 191 -23.72 -4.25 17.98
C LEU A 191 -23.91 -2.74 17.76
N GLN A 192 -24.78 -2.11 18.56
CA GLN A 192 -24.94 -0.65 18.54
C GLN A 192 -23.67 0.06 19.00
N CYS A 193 -23.01 -0.43 20.05
CA CYS A 193 -21.72 0.09 20.51
C CYS A 193 -20.66 0.01 19.40
N PHE A 194 -20.62 -1.09 18.65
CA PHE A 194 -19.71 -1.21 17.52
C PHE A 194 -19.99 -0.17 16.43
N TRP A 195 -21.25 -0.07 15.96
CA TRP A 195 -21.59 0.79 14.83
C TRP A 195 -21.56 2.28 15.16
N TYR A 196 -22.06 2.68 16.35
CA TYR A 196 -22.24 4.09 16.70
C TYR A 196 -21.07 4.68 17.50
N ILE A 197 -20.25 3.86 18.16
CA ILE A 197 -19.17 4.33 19.02
C ILE A 197 -17.82 3.90 18.45
N LYS A 198 -17.53 2.59 18.36
CA LYS A 198 -16.21 2.10 17.96
C LYS A 198 -15.86 2.45 16.52
N LEU A 199 -16.72 2.14 15.57
CA LEU A 199 -16.48 2.33 14.14
C LEU A 199 -16.20 3.80 13.77
N PRO A 200 -16.95 4.80 14.26
CA PRO A 200 -16.63 6.21 14.04
C PRO A 200 -15.26 6.63 14.63
N ILE A 201 -14.90 6.12 15.80
CA ILE A 201 -13.62 6.43 16.45
C ILE A 201 -12.45 5.87 15.62
N ILE A 202 -12.53 4.61 15.17
CA ILE A 202 -11.46 3.95 14.41
C ILE A 202 -11.46 4.29 12.89
N LYS A 203 -12.32 5.22 12.44
CA LYS A 203 -12.46 5.59 11.02
C LYS A 203 -11.12 5.98 10.34
N SER A 204 -10.19 6.59 11.08
CA SER A 204 -8.86 6.90 10.55
C SER A 204 -8.05 5.64 10.27
N SER A 205 -8.18 4.63 11.13
CA SER A 205 -7.50 3.33 10.96
C SER A 205 -8.08 2.56 9.78
N LEU A 206 -9.38 2.69 9.49
CA LEU A 206 -10.00 2.13 8.29
C LEU A 206 -9.35 2.68 7.02
N LEU A 207 -9.16 4.00 6.93
CA LEU A 207 -8.51 4.63 5.78
C LEU A 207 -7.06 4.15 5.63
N ILE A 208 -6.31 4.09 6.73
CA ILE A 208 -4.92 3.60 6.73
C ILE A 208 -4.86 2.14 6.27
N CYS A 209 -5.72 1.27 6.80
CA CYS A 209 -5.79 -0.13 6.39
C CYS A 209 -6.16 -0.27 4.91
N GLY A 210 -7.12 0.50 4.41
CA GLY A 210 -7.49 0.51 3.00
C GLY A 210 -6.30 0.87 2.09
N ILE A 211 -5.58 1.94 2.41
CA ILE A 211 -4.39 2.38 1.66
C ILE A 211 -3.30 1.31 1.71
N LEU A 212 -3.03 0.72 2.88
CA LEU A 212 -2.04 -0.33 3.02
C LEU A 212 -2.44 -1.60 2.28
N THR A 213 -3.72 -1.96 2.24
CA THR A 213 -4.22 -3.11 1.48
C THR A 213 -3.96 -2.90 -0.02
N ILE A 214 -4.27 -1.73 -0.56
CA ILE A 214 -3.97 -1.36 -1.95
C ILE A 214 -2.47 -1.42 -2.21
N TYR A 215 -1.65 -0.79 -1.39
CA TYR A 215 -0.20 -0.83 -1.52
C TYR A 215 0.36 -2.25 -1.51
N ASN A 216 -0.06 -3.08 -0.55
CA ASN A 216 0.40 -4.45 -0.44
C ASN A 216 -0.07 -5.34 -1.60
N SER A 217 -1.22 -5.06 -2.22
CA SER A 217 -1.70 -5.80 -3.38
C SER A 217 -0.75 -5.69 -4.57
N PHE A 218 -0.10 -4.54 -4.77
CA PHE A 218 0.95 -4.39 -5.78
C PHE A 218 2.17 -5.27 -5.51
N ARG A 219 2.50 -5.53 -4.26
CA ARG A 219 3.66 -6.38 -3.89
C ARG A 219 3.43 -7.85 -4.17
N CYS A 220 2.19 -8.27 -4.39
CA CYS A 220 1.82 -9.66 -4.67
C CYS A 220 1.94 -10.03 -6.16
N PHE A 221 2.55 -9.19 -7.01
CA PHE A 221 2.80 -9.52 -8.41
C PHE A 221 3.58 -10.82 -8.58
N ARG A 222 4.56 -11.07 -7.71
CA ARG A 222 5.42 -12.27 -7.81
C ARG A 222 4.60 -13.56 -7.64
N GLU A 223 3.59 -13.57 -6.79
CA GLU A 223 2.65 -14.67 -6.66
C GLU A 223 1.82 -14.85 -7.94
N ALA A 224 1.28 -13.76 -8.48
CA ALA A 224 0.52 -13.81 -9.74
C ALA A 224 1.36 -14.36 -10.90
N TYR A 225 2.61 -13.93 -11.00
CA TYR A 225 3.56 -14.37 -12.01
C TYR A 225 3.93 -15.85 -11.86
N LEU A 226 4.13 -16.33 -10.62
CA LEU A 226 4.41 -17.76 -10.35
C LEU A 226 3.21 -18.65 -10.63
N ILE A 227 2.00 -18.12 -10.57
CA ILE A 227 0.75 -18.84 -10.87
C ILE A 227 0.53 -18.93 -12.38
N GLY A 228 0.58 -17.82 -13.10
CA GLY A 228 0.13 -17.72 -14.48
C GLY A 228 1.23 -17.42 -15.52
N GLY A 229 2.49 -17.24 -15.07
CA GLY A 229 3.58 -16.88 -15.97
C GLY A 229 3.47 -15.47 -16.54
N SER A 230 4.07 -15.26 -17.71
CA SER A 230 4.06 -13.95 -18.41
C SER A 230 2.72 -13.62 -19.08
N HIS A 231 1.94 -14.65 -19.42
CA HIS A 231 0.63 -14.52 -20.08
C HIS A 231 -0.41 -15.34 -19.30
N PRO A 232 -0.82 -14.87 -18.11
CA PRO A 232 -1.81 -15.57 -17.31
C PRO A 232 -3.20 -15.46 -17.92
N ASN A 233 -4.18 -16.13 -17.31
CA ASN A 233 -5.60 -15.92 -17.61
C ASN A 233 -5.94 -14.42 -17.55
N GLU A 234 -6.86 -13.97 -18.40
CA GLU A 234 -7.27 -12.56 -18.54
C GLU A 234 -7.58 -11.90 -17.18
N GLN A 235 -8.26 -12.60 -16.27
CA GLN A 235 -8.62 -12.06 -14.95
C GLN A 235 -7.42 -11.85 -14.01
N LEU A 236 -6.32 -12.58 -14.22
CA LEU A 236 -5.10 -12.48 -13.44
C LEU A 236 -4.10 -11.47 -14.02
N TYR A 237 -4.32 -11.04 -15.28
CA TYR A 237 -3.43 -10.12 -15.96
C TYR A 237 -3.42 -8.75 -15.27
N SER A 238 -2.28 -8.35 -14.74
CA SER A 238 -2.10 -7.14 -13.95
C SER A 238 -1.24 -6.09 -14.68
N ILE A 239 -1.22 -4.87 -14.16
CA ILE A 239 -0.34 -3.80 -14.67
C ILE A 239 1.13 -4.24 -14.66
N GLN A 240 1.55 -4.99 -13.66
CA GLN A 240 2.93 -5.47 -13.57
C GLN A 240 3.23 -6.51 -14.67
N HIS A 241 2.27 -7.36 -15.06
CA HIS A 241 2.44 -8.23 -16.24
C HIS A 241 2.60 -7.40 -17.50
N PHE A 242 1.80 -6.34 -17.67
CA PHE A 242 1.93 -5.42 -18.80
C PHE A 242 3.32 -4.78 -18.87
N LEU A 243 3.81 -4.26 -17.75
CA LEU A 243 5.16 -3.67 -17.65
C LEU A 243 6.25 -4.69 -17.94
N GLN A 244 6.17 -5.88 -17.34
CA GLN A 244 7.12 -6.97 -17.53
C GLN A 244 7.18 -7.41 -19.00
N ASN A 245 6.02 -7.60 -19.63
CA ASN A 245 5.97 -8.05 -21.03
C ASN A 245 6.52 -6.99 -21.98
N ASN A 246 6.23 -5.70 -21.78
CA ASN A 246 6.81 -4.64 -22.59
C ASN A 246 8.35 -4.52 -22.37
N PHE A 247 8.82 -4.76 -21.14
CA PHE A 247 10.26 -4.82 -20.86
C PHE A 247 10.94 -5.98 -21.62
N MET A 248 10.37 -7.19 -21.55
CA MET A 248 10.90 -8.38 -22.23
C MET A 248 10.89 -8.25 -23.74
N ASN A 249 9.88 -7.56 -24.27
CA ASN A 249 9.74 -7.27 -25.72
C ASN A 249 10.52 -6.01 -26.16
N MET A 250 11.33 -5.41 -25.28
CA MET A 250 12.11 -4.18 -25.57
C MET A 250 11.25 -2.99 -26.02
N ASN A 251 9.97 -2.98 -25.69
CA ASN A 251 9.08 -1.87 -26.03
C ASN A 251 9.13 -0.77 -24.95
N TYR A 252 10.26 -0.09 -24.92
CA TYR A 252 10.55 0.89 -23.87
C TYR A 252 9.63 2.10 -23.88
N ALA A 253 9.17 2.56 -25.06
CA ALA A 253 8.26 3.69 -25.14
C ALA A 253 6.95 3.45 -24.36
N ARG A 254 6.33 2.28 -24.55
CA ARG A 254 5.13 1.88 -23.79
C ARG A 254 5.43 1.60 -22.33
N LEU A 255 6.57 0.99 -22.05
CA LEU A 255 7.00 0.70 -20.67
C LEU A 255 7.16 1.99 -19.86
N GLU A 256 7.85 2.99 -20.42
CA GLU A 256 8.13 4.26 -19.74
C GLU A 256 6.83 5.05 -19.54
N ALA A 257 5.99 5.20 -20.57
CA ALA A 257 4.71 5.87 -20.46
C ALA A 257 3.79 5.20 -19.43
N ALA A 258 3.66 3.86 -19.44
CA ALA A 258 2.86 3.13 -18.47
C ALA A 258 3.42 3.25 -17.04
N SER A 259 4.75 3.18 -16.88
CA SER A 259 5.40 3.31 -15.57
C SER A 259 5.15 4.68 -14.96
N ILE A 260 5.24 5.76 -15.75
CA ILE A 260 4.96 7.12 -15.27
C ILE A 260 3.50 7.29 -14.88
N LEU A 261 2.54 6.75 -15.65
CA LEU A 261 1.13 6.78 -15.25
C LEU A 261 0.88 6.05 -13.93
N VAL A 262 1.51 4.90 -13.73
CA VAL A 262 1.40 4.16 -12.45
C VAL A 262 1.98 4.97 -11.30
N VAL A 263 3.15 5.61 -11.47
CA VAL A 263 3.77 6.47 -10.45
C VAL A 263 2.88 7.66 -10.09
N ILE A 264 2.32 8.34 -11.10
CA ILE A 264 1.41 9.47 -10.91
C ILE A 264 0.14 9.00 -10.16
N PHE A 265 -0.45 7.91 -10.59
CA PHE A 265 -1.68 7.38 -10.00
C PHE A 265 -1.48 6.96 -8.54
N VAL A 266 -0.43 6.17 -8.26
CA VAL A 266 -0.12 5.73 -6.89
C VAL A 266 0.26 6.92 -6.01
N GLY A 267 1.05 7.87 -6.53
CA GLY A 267 1.43 9.09 -5.84
C GLY A 267 0.21 9.96 -5.48
N ALA A 268 -0.69 10.19 -6.42
CA ALA A 268 -1.93 10.93 -6.19
C ALA A 268 -2.83 10.23 -5.16
N PHE A 269 -2.93 8.90 -5.22
CA PHE A 269 -3.70 8.11 -4.26
C PHE A 269 -3.13 8.23 -2.83
N VAL A 270 -1.82 8.09 -2.66
CA VAL A 270 -1.16 8.22 -1.36
C VAL A 270 -1.30 9.65 -0.81
N LEU A 271 -1.07 10.67 -1.65
CA LEU A 271 -1.21 12.07 -1.25
C LEU A 271 -2.65 12.40 -0.82
N SER A 272 -3.66 11.94 -1.56
CA SER A 272 -5.06 12.13 -1.20
C SER A 272 -5.40 11.49 0.15
N GLY A 273 -4.92 10.28 0.40
CA GLY A 273 -5.06 9.59 1.67
C GLY A 273 -4.40 10.35 2.83
N MET A 274 -3.19 10.88 2.62
CA MET A 274 -2.50 11.70 3.64
C MET A 274 -3.23 13.02 3.93
N CYS A 275 -3.76 13.69 2.91
CA CYS A 275 -4.54 14.91 3.07
C CYS A 275 -5.82 14.66 3.88
N LEU A 276 -6.55 13.57 3.59
CA LEU A 276 -7.73 13.17 4.34
C LEU A 276 -7.42 12.85 5.80
N ALA A 277 -6.31 12.15 6.06
CA ALA A 277 -5.87 11.83 7.41
C ALA A 277 -5.47 13.10 8.21
N ARG A 278 -4.81 14.09 7.58
CA ARG A 278 -4.43 15.36 8.21
C ARG A 278 -5.64 16.24 8.53
N LYS A 279 -6.58 16.40 7.60
CA LYS A 279 -7.78 17.22 7.80
C LYS A 279 -8.58 16.79 9.02
N LYS A 280 -8.60 15.47 9.28
CA LYS A 280 -9.33 14.90 10.41
C LYS A 280 -8.63 15.03 11.76
N ARG A 281 -7.32 15.30 11.79
CA ARG A 281 -6.57 15.56 13.05
C ARG A 281 -6.72 16.99 13.50
N ASN A 282 -7.10 17.89 12.60
CA ASN A 282 -7.24 19.33 12.87
C ASN A 282 -8.70 19.76 13.15
N ASN A 283 -9.68 18.85 12.96
CA ASN A 283 -11.07 18.98 13.38
C ASN A 283 -11.36 18.07 14.61
#